data_612f4082b6405d44ef12f08e02fb9907
#
_entry.id   612f4082b6405d44ef12f08e02fb9907
#
_cell.length_a   1.000
_cell.length_b   1.000
_cell.length_c   1.000
_cell.angle_alpha   90.00
_cell.angle_beta   90.00
_cell.angle_gamma   90.00
#
_symmetry.space_group_name_H-M   'P 1'
#
loop_
_entity.id
_entity.type
_entity.pdbx_description
1 polymer ?
#
loop_
_entity_poly.entity_id
_entity_poly.type
_entity_poly.pdbx_seq_one_letter_code
_entity_poly.pdbx_strand_id
1 'polypeptide(L)'
;MKRVVSLVALALLGFLIALGAYAQHKPAALAPAKAGDSSAEKAKARALSLAFKPWKGDFDGMLERRVIRVYVPYSRTIYFVDKGRERGAAADLMRQFERWVNKKHAKALGKRPLTLLVVVSTRDKLLDDLTGGKADIAVGNIKVLDELSKSIDFVAPDEKAVSIEVLATGPASPAIASLDELSGKTVHVRKVTSYYLSLTALNERFKKAGKPEVKIVTVPDALEDEDMLEMLNAGLLEATVVDDWKAKMWAQVLPKVQIHEDIQLRPPVRMGWAIRKESPKLAAELNEFYAYYAKTIGGATALQRQYMKTIKALHNAAATEDQKRFAQLLAYFQKYGNQYNFDPIMLAAQGYQESTLNQEVKSPVGAIGVMQVMPATGAELKVGDIRQAEPNIHAGTKYMDQLMTRYFSDAKFDEQNRTLFAFASYNAGPGNISRMRKEAAKRGLDPDQWFNNVEVVTGEKIGIETTTYVRNIYKYYAAYKLVEQARETAAKMKEHVAPAKK
;
A
#
# COMPACT_ATOMS: atom_id res chain seq x y z
N MET A 1 33.45 -7.57 32.98
CA MET A 1 32.05 -7.13 32.87
C MET A 1 31.88 -5.60 32.82
N LYS A 2 32.80 -4.81 32.24
CA LYS A 2 32.69 -3.34 32.11
C LYS A 2 32.85 -2.80 30.68
N ARG A 3 32.81 -3.64 29.64
CA ARG A 3 32.94 -3.22 28.23
C ARG A 3 31.73 -3.50 27.32
N VAL A 4 30.64 -4.06 27.84
CA VAL A 4 29.44 -4.38 27.06
C VAL A 4 28.34 -3.29 27.23
N VAL A 5 28.44 -2.47 28.28
CA VAL A 5 27.42 -1.43 28.57
C VAL A 5 27.63 -0.16 27.70
N SER A 6 28.84 0.10 27.17
CA SER A 6 29.10 1.31 26.38
C SER A 6 28.63 1.27 24.93
N LEU A 7 28.36 0.10 24.33
CA LEU A 7 27.93 0.00 22.92
C LEU A 7 26.42 0.11 22.73
N VAL A 8 25.62 -0.16 23.76
CA VAL A 8 24.17 0.00 23.71
C VAL A 8 23.75 1.47 23.91
N ALA A 9 24.53 2.23 24.67
CA ALA A 9 24.27 3.65 24.91
C ALA A 9 24.55 4.54 23.66
N LEU A 10 25.50 4.16 22.79
CA LEU A 10 25.80 4.92 21.57
C LEU A 10 24.76 4.67 20.45
N ALA A 11 24.12 3.52 20.41
CA ALA A 11 23.06 3.23 19.42
C ALA A 11 21.76 3.95 19.74
N LEU A 12 21.46 4.21 21.03
CA LEU A 12 20.29 4.98 21.48
C LEU A 12 20.47 6.48 21.31
N LEU A 13 21.70 7.00 21.40
CA LEU A 13 22.00 8.43 21.20
C LEU A 13 21.88 8.84 19.72
N GLY A 14 22.22 7.94 18.79
CA GLY A 14 22.09 8.20 17.34
C GLY A 14 20.63 8.30 16.88
N PHE A 15 19.70 7.61 17.55
CA PHE A 15 18.28 7.63 17.23
C PHE A 15 17.56 8.87 17.81
N LEU A 16 18.02 9.37 18.96
CA LEU A 16 17.49 10.58 19.60
C LEU A 16 17.90 11.87 18.89
N ILE A 17 19.04 11.90 18.21
CA ILE A 17 19.51 13.07 17.45
C ILE A 17 18.73 13.25 16.15
N ALA A 18 18.25 12.17 15.52
CA ALA A 18 17.43 12.24 14.30
C ALA A 18 16.02 12.78 14.55
N LEU A 19 15.44 12.53 15.72
CA LEU A 19 14.10 13.06 16.12
C LEU A 19 14.15 14.49 16.65
N GLY A 20 15.25 14.92 17.30
CA GLY A 20 15.42 16.26 17.80
C GLY A 20 15.69 17.34 16.74
N ALA A 21 16.23 16.95 15.56
CA ALA A 21 16.53 17.89 14.47
C ALA A 21 15.29 18.30 13.66
N TYR A 22 14.15 17.64 13.82
CA TYR A 22 12.92 17.93 13.07
C TYR A 22 12.07 19.06 13.63
N ALA A 23 12.23 19.38 14.91
CA ALA A 23 11.37 20.36 15.61
C ALA A 23 11.90 21.80 15.61
N GLN A 24 13.11 22.09 15.09
CA GLN A 24 13.70 23.44 15.19
C GLN A 24 14.13 24.07 13.86
N HIS A 25 13.81 23.51 12.71
CA HIS A 25 14.09 24.20 11.45
C HIS A 25 12.95 25.16 11.10
N LYS A 26 13.11 26.46 11.47
CA LYS A 26 12.57 27.55 10.63
C LYS A 26 12.97 27.22 9.18
N PRO A 27 12.05 27.28 8.20
CA PRO A 27 12.44 27.07 6.81
C PRO A 27 13.48 28.13 6.45
N ALA A 28 14.73 27.73 6.36
CA ALA A 28 15.72 28.52 5.67
C ALA A 28 15.21 28.71 4.23
N ALA A 29 15.08 29.95 3.81
CA ALA A 29 14.76 30.25 2.42
C ALA A 29 15.78 29.53 1.55
N LEU A 30 15.33 28.46 0.89
CA LEU A 30 16.12 27.74 -0.10
C LEU A 30 16.46 28.77 -1.19
N ALA A 31 17.75 29.03 -1.37
CA ALA A 31 18.25 29.77 -2.52
C ALA A 31 17.57 29.22 -3.79
N PRO A 32 17.23 30.06 -4.77
CA PRO A 32 16.59 29.61 -6.00
C PRO A 32 17.47 28.51 -6.60
N ALA A 33 16.89 27.32 -6.78
CA ALA A 33 17.54 26.22 -7.44
C ALA A 33 18.10 26.74 -8.77
N LYS A 34 19.40 26.57 -9.01
CA LYS A 34 20.01 26.89 -10.31
C LYS A 34 19.14 26.25 -11.38
N ALA A 35 18.79 27.04 -12.41
CA ALA A 35 18.01 26.59 -13.54
C ALA A 35 18.57 25.25 -14.03
N GLY A 36 17.82 24.17 -13.76
CA GLY A 36 18.22 22.81 -14.14
C GLY A 36 18.36 22.76 -15.65
N ASP A 37 19.31 21.99 -16.10
CA ASP A 37 19.63 21.77 -17.51
C ASP A 37 18.32 21.55 -18.30
N SER A 38 17.97 22.50 -19.17
CA SER A 38 16.72 22.49 -19.93
C SER A 38 16.57 21.24 -20.82
N SER A 39 17.67 20.53 -21.08
CA SER A 39 17.71 19.27 -21.81
C SER A 39 17.18 18.11 -20.98
N ALA A 40 17.50 18.03 -19.70
CA ALA A 40 17.03 17.01 -18.77
C ALA A 40 15.52 17.17 -18.44
N GLU A 41 15.06 18.43 -18.27
CA GLU A 41 13.63 18.71 -18.07
C GLU A 41 12.81 18.39 -19.32
N LYS A 42 13.29 18.73 -20.51
CA LYS A 42 12.64 18.38 -21.78
C LYS A 42 12.62 16.86 -22.01
N ALA A 43 13.68 16.13 -21.66
CA ALA A 43 13.72 14.68 -21.72
C ALA A 43 12.71 14.03 -20.75
N LYS A 44 12.61 14.57 -19.53
CA LYS A 44 11.63 14.12 -18.52
C LYS A 44 10.19 14.40 -18.95
N ALA A 45 9.91 15.59 -19.47
CA ALA A 45 8.58 15.95 -20.00
C ALA A 45 8.19 15.08 -21.20
N ARG A 46 9.14 14.76 -22.10
CA ARG A 46 8.92 13.84 -23.22
C ARG A 46 8.66 12.41 -22.73
N ALA A 47 9.41 11.91 -21.76
CA ALA A 47 9.19 10.59 -21.16
C ALA A 47 7.80 10.49 -20.52
N LEU A 48 7.38 11.51 -19.78
CA LEU A 48 6.03 11.60 -19.20
C LEU A 48 4.94 11.63 -20.28
N SER A 49 5.15 12.40 -21.37
CA SER A 49 4.17 12.44 -22.47
C SER A 49 4.03 11.09 -23.18
N LEU A 50 5.10 10.29 -23.24
CA LEU A 50 5.08 8.95 -23.81
C LEU A 50 4.42 7.92 -22.87
N ALA A 51 4.50 8.15 -21.55
CA ALA A 51 3.93 7.24 -20.55
C ALA A 51 2.42 7.03 -20.68
N PHE A 52 1.72 8.05 -21.15
CA PHE A 52 0.25 8.08 -21.13
C PHE A 52 -0.40 7.99 -22.51
N LYS A 53 0.36 8.15 -23.60
CA LYS A 53 -0.20 8.04 -24.97
C LYS A 53 -0.31 6.58 -25.39
N PRO A 54 -1.49 6.13 -25.85
CA PRO A 54 -1.65 4.79 -26.38
C PRO A 54 -0.69 4.54 -27.56
N TRP A 55 -0.03 3.40 -27.55
CA TRP A 55 0.85 2.93 -28.62
C TRP A 55 0.91 1.39 -28.60
N LYS A 56 0.81 0.75 -29.75
CA LYS A 56 0.68 -0.71 -29.90
C LYS A 56 1.71 -1.31 -30.84
N GLY A 57 2.96 -0.89 -30.77
CA GLY A 57 4.03 -1.54 -31.52
C GLY A 57 4.70 -2.66 -30.74
N ASP A 58 5.59 -3.40 -31.41
CA ASP A 58 6.42 -4.44 -30.82
C ASP A 58 7.82 -3.91 -30.46
N PHE A 59 8.72 -4.78 -30.04
CA PHE A 59 10.05 -4.46 -29.50
C PHE A 59 10.91 -3.57 -30.41
N ASP A 60 10.86 -3.75 -31.74
CA ASP A 60 11.60 -2.91 -32.69
C ASP A 60 11.25 -1.43 -32.52
N GLY A 61 9.96 -1.13 -32.49
CA GLY A 61 9.51 0.24 -32.28
C GLY A 61 9.81 0.74 -30.85
N MET A 62 9.94 -0.15 -29.86
CA MET A 62 10.43 0.21 -28.52
C MET A 62 11.91 0.61 -28.57
N LEU A 63 12.73 -0.09 -29.33
CA LEU A 63 14.14 0.28 -29.55
C LEU A 63 14.25 1.62 -30.28
N GLU A 64 13.46 1.87 -31.31
CA GLU A 64 13.46 3.15 -32.06
C GLU A 64 13.08 4.33 -31.17
N ARG A 65 11.99 4.23 -30.43
CA ARG A 65 11.54 5.28 -29.50
C ARG A 65 12.35 5.33 -28.20
N ARG A 66 13.16 4.30 -27.92
CA ARG A 66 14.04 4.14 -26.75
C ARG A 66 13.32 4.15 -25.40
N VAL A 67 12.10 3.60 -25.38
CA VAL A 67 11.27 3.52 -24.19
C VAL A 67 10.48 2.23 -24.21
N ILE A 68 10.53 1.50 -23.10
CA ILE A 68 9.58 0.43 -22.73
C ILE A 68 8.80 0.92 -21.53
N ARG A 69 7.48 0.88 -21.58
CA ARG A 69 6.60 1.29 -20.50
C ARG A 69 6.19 0.06 -19.70
N VAL A 70 6.56 0.05 -18.42
CA VAL A 70 6.19 -1.03 -17.50
C VAL A 70 5.21 -0.49 -16.48
N TYR A 71 4.00 -1.03 -16.47
CA TYR A 71 2.99 -0.67 -15.48
C TYR A 71 3.02 -1.67 -14.33
N VAL A 72 2.94 -1.16 -13.10
CA VAL A 72 3.11 -1.95 -11.87
C VAL A 72 2.22 -1.40 -10.77
N PRO A 73 1.60 -2.25 -9.91
CA PRO A 73 0.84 -1.76 -8.77
C PRO A 73 1.79 -1.18 -7.70
N TYR A 74 1.32 -0.14 -7.00
CA TYR A 74 2.03 0.39 -5.84
C TYR A 74 1.86 -0.56 -4.66
N SER A 75 2.93 -1.23 -4.28
CA SER A 75 2.94 -2.26 -3.24
C SER A 75 4.31 -2.31 -2.60
N ARG A 76 4.36 -2.37 -1.27
CA ARG A 76 5.63 -2.53 -0.54
C ARG A 76 6.30 -3.88 -0.81
N THR A 77 5.54 -4.85 -1.31
CA THR A 77 6.06 -6.16 -1.73
C THR A 77 6.57 -6.12 -3.17
N ILE A 78 5.81 -5.52 -4.09
CA ILE A 78 6.06 -5.60 -5.53
C ILE A 78 6.90 -4.42 -6.01
N TYR A 79 6.42 -3.19 -5.82
CA TYR A 79 7.10 -1.98 -6.26
C TYR A 79 6.64 -0.74 -5.48
N PHE A 80 7.60 -0.01 -4.96
CA PHE A 80 7.40 1.33 -4.40
C PHE A 80 8.67 2.16 -4.55
N VAL A 81 8.58 3.47 -4.29
CA VAL A 81 9.72 4.38 -4.31
C VAL A 81 9.88 5.03 -2.95
N ASP A 82 11.09 4.96 -2.40
CA ASP A 82 11.46 5.57 -1.14
C ASP A 82 12.63 6.55 -1.34
N LYS A 83 12.38 7.84 -1.10
CA LYS A 83 13.38 8.92 -1.26
C LYS A 83 14.14 8.81 -2.59
N GLY A 84 13.41 8.61 -3.69
CA GLY A 84 13.95 8.46 -5.03
C GLY A 84 14.60 7.12 -5.35
N ARG A 85 14.53 6.14 -4.45
CA ARG A 85 15.06 4.78 -4.66
C ARG A 85 13.93 3.81 -4.89
N GLU A 86 13.94 3.14 -6.02
CA GLU A 86 12.99 2.05 -6.30
C GLU A 86 13.24 0.86 -5.38
N ARG A 87 12.17 0.27 -4.88
CA ARG A 87 12.15 -0.84 -3.95
C ARG A 87 11.06 -1.85 -4.33
N GLY A 88 11.16 -3.06 -3.80
CA GLY A 88 10.19 -4.14 -4.02
C GLY A 88 10.74 -5.24 -4.91
N ALA A 89 10.09 -6.40 -4.88
CA ALA A 89 10.56 -7.60 -5.57
C ALA A 89 10.66 -7.43 -7.10
N ALA A 90 9.82 -6.59 -7.69
CA ALA A 90 9.84 -6.33 -9.13
C ALA A 90 10.84 -5.22 -9.54
N ALA A 91 11.17 -4.28 -8.63
CA ALA A 91 12.02 -3.14 -8.97
C ALA A 91 13.40 -3.56 -9.50
N ASP A 92 14.09 -4.45 -8.76
CA ASP A 92 15.42 -4.92 -9.15
C ASP A 92 15.38 -5.72 -10.47
N LEU A 93 14.36 -6.56 -10.66
CA LEU A 93 14.22 -7.37 -11.88
C LEU A 93 13.99 -6.48 -13.11
N MET A 94 13.15 -5.46 -13.00
CA MET A 94 12.91 -4.48 -14.06
C MET A 94 14.20 -3.72 -14.43
N ARG A 95 14.99 -3.30 -13.44
CA ARG A 95 16.28 -2.62 -13.70
C ARG A 95 17.36 -3.55 -14.24
N GLN A 96 17.33 -4.85 -13.90
CA GLN A 96 18.15 -5.88 -14.53
C GLN A 96 17.79 -6.03 -16.02
N PHE A 97 16.50 -6.10 -16.35
CA PHE A 97 16.04 -6.16 -17.73
C PHE A 97 16.48 -4.93 -18.53
N GLU A 98 16.34 -3.72 -17.99
CA GLU A 98 16.80 -2.48 -18.62
C GLU A 98 18.30 -2.54 -18.95
N ARG A 99 19.13 -2.96 -17.98
CA ARG A 99 20.58 -3.10 -18.19
C ARG A 99 20.91 -4.15 -19.24
N TRP A 100 20.21 -5.28 -19.21
CA TRP A 100 20.41 -6.37 -20.17
C TRP A 100 20.07 -5.96 -21.60
N VAL A 101 18.91 -5.32 -21.81
CA VAL A 101 18.48 -4.79 -23.12
C VAL A 101 19.53 -3.78 -23.65
N ASN A 102 19.94 -2.84 -22.82
CA ASN A 102 20.92 -1.82 -23.22
C ASN A 102 22.28 -2.44 -23.59
N LYS A 103 22.69 -3.48 -22.89
CA LYS A 103 23.93 -4.21 -23.21
C LYS A 103 23.80 -5.00 -24.52
N LYS A 104 22.73 -5.75 -24.68
CA LYS A 104 22.47 -6.60 -25.86
C LYS A 104 22.36 -5.77 -27.13
N HIS A 105 21.63 -4.67 -27.07
CA HIS A 105 21.35 -3.81 -28.21
C HIS A 105 22.24 -2.55 -28.30
N ALA A 106 23.39 -2.54 -27.63
CA ALA A 106 24.28 -1.37 -27.55
C ALA A 106 24.65 -0.78 -28.92
N LYS A 107 24.88 -1.64 -29.93
CA LYS A 107 25.22 -1.20 -31.30
C LYS A 107 24.07 -0.42 -31.95
N ALA A 108 22.84 -0.88 -31.83
CA ALA A 108 21.64 -0.22 -32.38
C ALA A 108 21.27 1.04 -31.59
N LEU A 109 21.51 1.03 -30.28
CA LEU A 109 21.19 2.14 -29.40
C LEU A 109 22.21 3.28 -29.49
N GLY A 110 23.48 3.00 -29.80
CA GLY A 110 24.55 3.99 -29.88
C GLY A 110 24.73 4.74 -28.55
N LYS A 111 24.83 6.06 -28.61
CA LYS A 111 25.08 6.92 -27.43
C LYS A 111 23.85 7.16 -26.55
N ARG A 112 22.64 6.82 -27.00
CA ARG A 112 21.41 7.06 -26.25
C ARG A 112 20.78 5.72 -25.81
N PRO A 113 20.82 5.40 -24.50
CA PRO A 113 20.24 4.14 -24.03
C PRO A 113 18.71 4.13 -24.16
N LEU A 114 18.13 2.94 -24.14
CA LEU A 114 16.73 2.69 -23.94
C LEU A 114 16.42 2.88 -22.44
N THR A 115 15.30 3.50 -22.13
CA THR A 115 14.80 3.69 -20.77
C THR A 115 13.59 2.80 -20.51
N LEU A 116 13.64 2.06 -19.41
CA LEU A 116 12.46 1.38 -18.88
C LEU A 116 11.68 2.37 -18.01
N LEU A 117 10.58 2.86 -18.53
CA LEU A 117 9.72 3.81 -17.83
C LEU A 117 8.71 3.05 -16.96
N VAL A 118 8.93 3.05 -15.65
CA VAL A 118 8.01 2.43 -14.69
C VAL A 118 6.90 3.42 -14.34
N VAL A 119 5.66 2.98 -14.53
CA VAL A 119 4.44 3.75 -14.24
C VAL A 119 3.62 2.99 -13.21
N VAL A 120 3.31 3.64 -12.11
CA VAL A 120 2.40 3.08 -11.10
C VAL A 120 0.98 3.12 -11.63
N SER A 121 0.28 1.99 -11.55
CA SER A 121 -1.13 1.83 -11.92
C SER A 121 -1.87 1.07 -10.82
N THR A 122 -3.19 1.10 -10.85
CA THR A 122 -4.02 0.29 -9.96
C THR A 122 -4.21 -1.11 -10.55
N ARG A 123 -4.47 -2.12 -9.72
CA ARG A 123 -4.60 -3.51 -10.18
C ARG A 123 -5.78 -3.72 -11.12
N ASP A 124 -6.87 -3.02 -10.89
CA ASP A 124 -8.07 -3.04 -11.73
C ASP A 124 -7.81 -2.48 -13.15
N LYS A 125 -6.93 -1.49 -13.28
CA LYS A 125 -6.60 -0.86 -14.57
C LYS A 125 -5.40 -1.48 -15.28
N LEU A 126 -4.60 -2.28 -14.58
CA LEU A 126 -3.29 -2.74 -15.04
C LEU A 126 -3.37 -3.46 -16.40
N LEU A 127 -4.32 -4.37 -16.56
CA LEU A 127 -4.50 -5.15 -17.78
C LEU A 127 -5.24 -4.36 -18.87
N ASP A 128 -6.18 -3.50 -18.51
CA ASP A 128 -6.86 -2.61 -19.46
C ASP A 128 -5.90 -1.59 -20.05
N ASP A 129 -5.01 -1.02 -19.22
CA ASP A 129 -3.96 -0.12 -19.68
C ASP A 129 -2.94 -0.84 -20.62
N LEU A 130 -2.66 -2.12 -20.37
CA LEU A 130 -1.83 -2.93 -21.24
C LEU A 130 -2.50 -3.16 -22.62
N THR A 131 -3.71 -3.69 -22.62
CA THR A 131 -4.46 -4.00 -23.88
C THR A 131 -4.83 -2.73 -24.64
N GLY A 132 -5.10 -1.64 -23.92
CA GLY A 132 -5.33 -0.30 -24.46
C GLY A 132 -4.08 0.37 -25.04
N GLY A 133 -2.89 -0.23 -24.88
CA GLY A 133 -1.63 0.27 -25.44
C GLY A 133 -1.01 1.42 -24.65
N LYS A 134 -1.41 1.68 -23.41
CA LYS A 134 -0.72 2.62 -22.51
C LYS A 134 0.53 1.98 -21.91
N ALA A 135 0.50 0.70 -21.59
CA ALA A 135 1.65 -0.11 -21.15
C ALA A 135 2.18 -0.99 -22.29
N ASP A 136 3.46 -1.36 -22.20
CA ASP A 136 4.09 -2.37 -23.04
C ASP A 136 4.23 -3.69 -22.30
N ILE A 137 4.47 -3.61 -21.00
CA ILE A 137 4.56 -4.73 -20.05
C ILE A 137 3.74 -4.37 -18.82
N ALA A 138 3.00 -5.34 -18.29
CA ALA A 138 2.39 -5.26 -16.96
C ALA A 138 3.07 -6.25 -16.01
N VAL A 139 3.49 -5.73 -14.85
CA VAL A 139 4.17 -6.48 -13.79
C VAL A 139 3.37 -6.31 -12.51
N GLY A 140 3.15 -7.37 -11.75
CA GLY A 140 2.37 -7.21 -10.52
C GLY A 140 1.91 -8.51 -9.89
N ASN A 141 2.67 -9.58 -10.05
CA ASN A 141 2.27 -10.91 -9.59
C ASN A 141 1.01 -11.39 -10.30
N ILE A 142 1.02 -11.31 -11.66
CA ILE A 142 -0.12 -11.64 -12.50
C ILE A 142 -0.11 -13.14 -12.76
N LYS A 143 -1.22 -13.80 -12.47
CA LYS A 143 -1.38 -15.25 -12.69
C LYS A 143 -1.71 -15.56 -14.15
N VAL A 144 -1.07 -16.58 -14.67
CA VAL A 144 -1.34 -17.10 -16.01
C VAL A 144 -2.64 -17.90 -15.96
N LEU A 145 -3.75 -17.24 -16.28
CA LEU A 145 -5.09 -17.82 -16.31
C LEU A 145 -5.58 -17.92 -17.75
N ASP A 146 -6.30 -18.99 -18.09
CA ASP A 146 -6.81 -19.23 -19.44
C ASP A 146 -7.72 -18.08 -19.93
N GLU A 147 -8.53 -17.50 -19.03
CA GLU A 147 -9.39 -16.37 -19.36
C GLU A 147 -8.58 -15.14 -19.79
N LEU A 148 -7.47 -14.85 -19.08
CA LEU A 148 -6.59 -13.72 -19.40
C LEU A 148 -5.76 -14.00 -20.65
N SER A 149 -5.37 -15.25 -20.87
CA SER A 149 -4.58 -15.68 -22.04
C SER A 149 -5.31 -15.50 -23.38
N LYS A 150 -6.60 -15.21 -23.35
CA LYS A 150 -7.37 -14.81 -24.55
C LYS A 150 -7.03 -13.41 -25.05
N SER A 151 -6.72 -12.48 -24.17
CA SER A 151 -6.49 -11.07 -24.48
C SER A 151 -5.05 -10.59 -24.36
N ILE A 152 -4.23 -11.31 -23.60
CA ILE A 152 -2.81 -11.00 -23.34
C ILE A 152 -1.95 -12.24 -23.46
N ASP A 153 -0.64 -12.04 -23.64
CA ASP A 153 0.37 -13.09 -23.54
C ASP A 153 1.15 -12.95 -22.23
N PHE A 154 1.71 -14.05 -21.78
CA PHE A 154 2.52 -14.10 -20.57
C PHE A 154 3.94 -14.57 -20.87
N VAL A 155 4.90 -13.93 -20.24
CA VAL A 155 6.28 -14.41 -20.17
C VAL A 155 6.61 -14.71 -18.71
N ALA A 156 6.84 -15.98 -18.43
CA ALA A 156 7.14 -16.47 -17.09
C ALA A 156 8.62 -16.84 -16.96
N PRO A 157 9.26 -16.59 -15.81
CA PRO A 157 10.69 -16.83 -15.62
C PRO A 157 11.09 -18.31 -15.65
N ASP A 158 10.21 -19.21 -15.22
CA ASP A 158 10.42 -20.65 -15.14
C ASP A 158 9.06 -21.36 -15.10
N GLU A 159 8.97 -22.55 -15.70
CA GLU A 159 7.76 -23.39 -15.58
C GLU A 159 7.50 -23.85 -14.14
N LYS A 160 8.55 -23.90 -13.30
CA LYS A 160 8.47 -24.22 -11.87
C LYS A 160 8.12 -23.02 -10.99
N ALA A 161 8.13 -21.80 -11.53
CA ALA A 161 7.76 -20.58 -10.80
C ALA A 161 6.23 -20.48 -10.66
N VAL A 162 5.68 -21.31 -9.80
CA VAL A 162 4.25 -21.34 -9.48
C VAL A 162 3.96 -20.61 -8.17
N SER A 163 2.75 -20.07 -8.07
CA SER A 163 2.17 -19.52 -6.85
C SER A 163 1.02 -20.40 -6.41
N ILE A 164 0.93 -20.60 -5.11
CA ILE A 164 -0.14 -21.34 -4.46
C ILE A 164 -0.95 -20.36 -3.63
N GLU A 165 -2.28 -20.35 -3.81
CA GLU A 165 -3.17 -19.58 -2.96
C GLU A 165 -3.42 -20.33 -1.66
N VAL A 166 -2.90 -19.81 -0.56
CA VAL A 166 -2.99 -20.42 0.76
C VAL A 166 -3.84 -19.57 1.70
N LEU A 167 -4.46 -20.23 2.67
CA LEU A 167 -5.13 -19.54 3.77
C LEU A 167 -4.08 -18.99 4.73
N ALA A 168 -4.25 -17.74 5.15
CA ALA A 168 -3.53 -17.12 6.24
C ALA A 168 -4.52 -16.68 7.33
N THR A 169 -4.17 -16.93 8.60
CA THR A 169 -4.99 -16.60 9.77
C THR A 169 -4.21 -15.80 10.80
N GLY A 170 -4.92 -15.15 11.69
CA GLY A 170 -4.37 -14.35 12.78
C GLY A 170 -4.98 -14.68 14.14
N PRO A 171 -4.69 -13.91 15.20
CA PRO A 171 -5.18 -14.16 16.56
C PRO A 171 -6.71 -14.14 16.71
N ALA A 172 -7.42 -13.46 15.80
CA ALA A 172 -8.88 -13.38 15.81
C ALA A 172 -9.56 -14.55 15.07
N SER A 173 -8.78 -15.43 14.40
CA SER A 173 -9.33 -16.54 13.63
C SER A 173 -9.82 -17.66 14.54
N PRO A 174 -10.96 -18.29 14.22
CA PRO A 174 -11.25 -19.62 14.74
C PRO A 174 -10.23 -20.63 14.19
N ALA A 175 -10.10 -21.77 14.85
CA ALA A 175 -9.29 -22.88 14.34
C ALA A 175 -9.86 -23.37 13.00
N ILE A 176 -8.98 -23.56 12.00
CA ILE A 176 -9.30 -24.05 10.65
C ILE A 176 -8.23 -25.05 10.26
N ALA A 177 -8.58 -26.32 10.13
CA ALA A 177 -7.64 -27.39 9.83
C ALA A 177 -7.78 -27.92 8.38
N SER A 178 -8.84 -27.54 7.66
CA SER A 178 -9.06 -27.99 6.28
C SER A 178 -9.83 -26.96 5.46
N LEU A 179 -9.79 -27.13 4.13
CA LEU A 179 -10.55 -26.28 3.20
C LEU A 179 -12.08 -26.37 3.47
N ASP A 180 -12.58 -27.54 3.88
CA ASP A 180 -13.99 -27.76 4.18
C ASP A 180 -14.45 -27.03 5.44
N GLU A 181 -13.55 -26.77 6.39
CA GLU A 181 -13.85 -26.01 7.62
C GLU A 181 -13.98 -24.50 7.39
N LEU A 182 -13.64 -24.01 6.19
CA LEU A 182 -13.97 -22.65 5.78
C LEU A 182 -15.48 -22.41 5.62
N SER A 183 -16.29 -23.48 5.54
CA SER A 183 -17.74 -23.37 5.48
C SER A 183 -18.29 -22.54 6.64
N GLY A 184 -19.02 -21.45 6.31
CA GLY A 184 -19.60 -20.49 7.26
C GLY A 184 -18.59 -19.55 7.94
N LYS A 185 -17.29 -19.67 7.66
CA LYS A 185 -16.25 -18.77 8.21
C LYS A 185 -16.12 -17.48 7.41
N THR A 186 -15.51 -16.47 8.02
CA THR A 186 -15.27 -15.17 7.39
C THR A 186 -13.86 -15.11 6.77
N VAL A 187 -13.79 -14.76 5.50
CA VAL A 187 -12.52 -14.55 4.79
C VAL A 187 -12.53 -13.18 4.11
N HIS A 188 -11.49 -12.40 4.35
CA HIS A 188 -11.34 -11.04 3.84
C HIS A 188 -10.43 -11.04 2.62
N VAL A 189 -10.89 -10.48 1.49
CA VAL A 189 -10.11 -10.40 0.25
C VAL A 189 -10.47 -9.14 -0.54
N ARG A 190 -9.57 -8.72 -1.45
CA ARG A 190 -9.89 -7.70 -2.44
C ARG A 190 -10.66 -8.32 -3.60
N LYS A 191 -11.68 -7.61 -4.08
CA LYS A 191 -12.55 -8.09 -5.15
C LYS A 191 -11.81 -8.33 -6.48
N VAL A 192 -10.78 -7.51 -6.76
CA VAL A 192 -10.01 -7.55 -8.02
C VAL A 192 -8.93 -8.65 -8.05
N THR A 193 -8.91 -9.57 -7.09
CA THR A 193 -7.88 -10.63 -7.00
C THR A 193 -8.40 -11.99 -7.44
N SER A 194 -7.48 -12.85 -7.86
CA SER A 194 -7.78 -14.27 -8.11
C SER A 194 -8.27 -14.99 -6.85
N TYR A 195 -7.91 -14.51 -5.67
CA TYR A 195 -8.36 -15.04 -4.38
C TYR A 195 -9.89 -14.96 -4.24
N TYR A 196 -10.47 -13.83 -4.66
CA TYR A 196 -11.92 -13.66 -4.68
C TYR A 196 -12.58 -14.69 -5.62
N LEU A 197 -12.02 -14.91 -6.80
CA LEU A 197 -12.52 -15.92 -7.76
C LEU A 197 -12.44 -17.34 -7.18
N SER A 198 -11.33 -17.67 -6.50
CA SER A 198 -11.13 -18.97 -5.86
C SER A 198 -12.15 -19.23 -4.73
N LEU A 199 -12.40 -18.21 -3.89
CA LEU A 199 -13.43 -18.30 -2.85
C LEU A 199 -14.85 -18.40 -3.41
N THR A 200 -15.14 -17.68 -4.50
CA THR A 200 -16.42 -17.79 -5.19
C THR A 200 -16.64 -19.21 -5.75
N ALA A 201 -15.60 -19.79 -6.38
CA ALA A 201 -15.64 -21.16 -6.86
C ALA A 201 -15.81 -22.19 -5.72
N LEU A 202 -15.19 -21.95 -4.57
CA LEU A 202 -15.36 -22.76 -3.37
C LEU A 202 -16.80 -22.67 -2.85
N ASN A 203 -17.41 -21.48 -2.85
CA ASN A 203 -18.80 -21.29 -2.44
C ASN A 203 -19.78 -22.03 -3.35
N GLU A 204 -19.55 -22.07 -4.66
CA GLU A 204 -20.35 -22.89 -5.57
C GLU A 204 -20.26 -24.40 -5.23
N ARG A 205 -19.09 -24.87 -4.80
CA ARG A 205 -18.92 -26.25 -4.31
C ARG A 205 -19.68 -26.49 -3.01
N PHE A 206 -19.60 -25.59 -2.04
CA PHE A 206 -20.31 -25.70 -0.77
C PHE A 206 -21.82 -25.68 -0.98
N LYS A 207 -22.33 -24.79 -1.82
CA LYS A 207 -23.74 -24.72 -2.19
C LYS A 207 -24.24 -26.03 -2.78
N LYS A 208 -23.51 -26.63 -3.72
CA LYS A 208 -23.83 -27.95 -4.31
C LYS A 208 -23.80 -29.06 -3.25
N ALA A 209 -22.96 -28.95 -2.22
CA ALA A 209 -22.86 -29.92 -1.13
C ALA A 209 -23.82 -29.66 0.04
N GLY A 210 -24.69 -28.64 -0.06
CA GLY A 210 -25.58 -28.24 1.03
C GLY A 210 -24.88 -27.67 2.25
N LYS A 211 -23.64 -27.22 2.12
CA LYS A 211 -22.83 -26.59 3.19
C LYS A 211 -23.03 -25.07 3.19
N PRO A 212 -22.95 -24.42 4.37
CA PRO A 212 -22.89 -22.97 4.44
C PRO A 212 -21.72 -22.40 3.62
N GLU A 213 -21.97 -21.32 2.89
CA GLU A 213 -20.95 -20.64 2.09
C GLU A 213 -19.93 -19.90 2.99
N VAL A 214 -18.70 -19.71 2.51
CA VAL A 214 -17.72 -18.79 3.10
C VAL A 214 -18.30 -17.38 3.05
N LYS A 215 -18.24 -16.66 4.15
CA LYS A 215 -18.59 -15.24 4.21
C LYS A 215 -17.43 -14.42 3.63
N ILE A 216 -17.50 -14.15 2.33
CA ILE A 216 -16.47 -13.35 1.64
C ILE A 216 -16.71 -11.88 1.96
N VAL A 217 -15.80 -11.27 2.70
CA VAL A 217 -15.83 -9.85 3.04
C VAL A 217 -14.82 -9.12 2.15
N THR A 218 -15.32 -8.22 1.30
CA THR A 218 -14.44 -7.43 0.44
C THR A 218 -13.83 -6.26 1.19
N VAL A 219 -12.53 -6.08 1.02
CA VAL A 219 -11.78 -4.94 1.57
C VAL A 219 -11.46 -3.93 0.45
N PRO A 220 -11.16 -2.66 0.79
CA PRO A 220 -10.80 -1.65 -0.19
C PRO A 220 -9.59 -2.06 -1.03
N ASP A 221 -9.65 -1.78 -2.34
CA ASP A 221 -8.58 -2.13 -3.29
C ASP A 221 -7.26 -1.39 -3.05
N ALA A 222 -7.29 -0.30 -2.27
CA ALA A 222 -6.09 0.42 -1.83
C ALA A 222 -5.23 -0.38 -0.84
N LEU A 223 -5.79 -1.42 -0.18
CA LEU A 223 -5.05 -2.32 0.70
C LEU A 223 -4.39 -3.43 -0.13
N GLU A 224 -3.07 -3.57 -0.02
CA GLU A 224 -2.32 -4.65 -0.66
C GLU A 224 -2.24 -5.90 0.24
N ASP A 225 -1.69 -7.00 -0.28
CA ASP A 225 -1.63 -8.28 0.44
C ASP A 225 -0.82 -8.14 1.75
N GLU A 226 0.23 -7.34 1.74
CA GLU A 226 1.00 -7.01 2.94
C GLU A 226 0.19 -6.25 4.00
N ASP A 227 -0.70 -5.35 3.57
CA ASP A 227 -1.58 -4.64 4.48
C ASP A 227 -2.58 -5.60 5.15
N MET A 228 -3.10 -6.57 4.36
CA MET A 228 -3.98 -7.63 4.87
C MET A 228 -3.27 -8.53 5.90
N LEU A 229 -2.02 -8.91 5.63
CA LEU A 229 -1.22 -9.72 6.56
C LEU A 229 -0.89 -8.95 7.85
N GLU A 230 -0.59 -7.65 7.77
CA GLU A 230 -0.41 -6.80 8.95
C GLU A 230 -1.70 -6.69 9.78
N MET A 231 -2.86 -6.55 9.12
CA MET A 231 -4.17 -6.54 9.78
C MET A 231 -4.49 -7.89 10.45
N LEU A 232 -4.17 -9.02 9.82
CA LEU A 232 -4.26 -10.34 10.44
C LEU A 232 -3.39 -10.45 11.69
N ASN A 233 -2.12 -10.06 11.58
CA ASN A 233 -1.19 -10.09 12.70
C ASN A 233 -1.65 -9.21 13.86
N ALA A 234 -2.36 -8.13 13.56
CA ALA A 234 -2.97 -7.24 14.52
C ALA A 234 -4.29 -7.78 15.11
N GLY A 235 -4.84 -8.87 14.62
CA GLY A 235 -6.14 -9.41 15.04
C GLY A 235 -7.34 -8.59 14.55
N LEU A 236 -7.15 -7.76 13.54
CA LEU A 236 -8.19 -6.93 12.94
C LEU A 236 -9.03 -7.71 11.91
N LEU A 237 -8.48 -8.78 11.37
CA LEU A 237 -9.15 -9.70 10.44
C LEU A 237 -9.07 -11.13 10.99
N GLU A 238 -10.04 -11.96 10.61
CA GLU A 238 -10.04 -13.38 10.98
C GLU A 238 -9.10 -14.18 10.07
N ALA A 239 -9.33 -14.11 8.76
CA ALA A 239 -8.58 -14.85 7.75
C ALA A 239 -8.49 -14.07 6.44
N THR A 240 -7.45 -14.36 5.64
CA THR A 240 -7.32 -13.93 4.25
C THR A 240 -6.73 -15.04 3.39
N VAL A 241 -6.83 -14.88 2.08
CA VAL A 241 -6.12 -15.71 1.11
C VAL A 241 -5.00 -14.88 0.50
N VAL A 242 -3.84 -15.48 0.35
CA VAL A 242 -2.65 -14.83 -0.19
C VAL A 242 -1.76 -15.84 -0.90
N ASP A 243 -0.90 -15.39 -1.79
CA ASP A 243 0.12 -16.24 -2.41
C ASP A 243 1.13 -16.72 -1.35
N ASP A 244 1.46 -18.01 -1.36
CA ASP A 244 2.31 -18.69 -0.39
C ASP A 244 3.67 -17.99 -0.20
N TRP A 245 4.30 -17.54 -1.27
CA TRP A 245 5.58 -16.86 -1.21
C TRP A 245 5.51 -15.49 -0.49
N LYS A 246 4.38 -14.75 -0.65
CA LYS A 246 4.15 -13.50 0.08
C LYS A 246 3.87 -13.77 1.55
N ALA A 247 3.02 -14.76 1.84
CA ALA A 247 2.73 -15.19 3.20
C ALA A 247 4.01 -15.56 3.96
N LYS A 248 4.84 -16.43 3.37
CA LYS A 248 6.14 -16.86 3.93
C LYS A 248 7.11 -15.70 4.11
N MET A 249 7.08 -14.76 3.19
CA MET A 249 7.90 -13.57 3.28
C MET A 249 7.52 -12.71 4.48
N TRP A 250 6.25 -12.37 4.61
CA TRP A 250 5.77 -11.46 5.65
C TRP A 250 5.67 -12.11 7.03
N ALA A 251 5.41 -13.43 7.12
CA ALA A 251 5.40 -14.15 8.39
C ALA A 251 6.72 -14.07 9.17
N GLN A 252 7.85 -13.81 8.49
CA GLN A 252 9.14 -13.62 9.18
C GLN A 252 9.18 -12.35 10.06
N VAL A 253 8.29 -11.39 9.81
CA VAL A 253 8.17 -10.14 10.58
C VAL A 253 6.80 -9.96 11.22
N LEU A 254 5.86 -10.87 10.95
CA LEU A 254 4.50 -10.90 11.48
C LEU A 254 4.26 -12.19 12.27
N PRO A 255 4.77 -12.30 13.51
CA PRO A 255 4.87 -13.56 14.24
C PRO A 255 3.52 -14.17 14.66
N LYS A 256 2.42 -13.42 14.58
CA LYS A 256 1.08 -13.93 14.92
C LYS A 256 0.30 -14.39 13.69
N VAL A 257 0.86 -14.26 12.48
CA VAL A 257 0.27 -14.82 11.26
C VAL A 257 0.62 -16.30 11.17
N GLN A 258 -0.40 -17.12 10.99
CA GLN A 258 -0.27 -18.54 10.69
C GLN A 258 -0.57 -18.79 9.22
N ILE A 259 0.29 -19.55 8.56
CA ILE A 259 0.14 -19.91 7.14
C ILE A 259 -0.28 -21.38 7.09
N HIS A 260 -1.39 -21.65 6.42
CA HIS A 260 -1.92 -22.99 6.26
C HIS A 260 -1.58 -23.49 4.84
N GLU A 261 -0.36 -24.03 4.68
CA GLU A 261 0.15 -24.49 3.37
C GLU A 261 -0.68 -25.64 2.81
N ASP A 262 -1.32 -26.43 3.68
CA ASP A 262 -2.19 -27.55 3.30
C ASP A 262 -3.59 -27.09 2.86
N ILE A 263 -3.98 -25.84 3.15
CA ILE A 263 -5.27 -25.27 2.76
C ILE A 263 -5.09 -24.43 1.51
N GLN A 264 -5.06 -25.11 0.37
CA GLN A 264 -4.89 -24.49 -0.94
C GLN A 264 -6.26 -24.25 -1.60
N LEU A 265 -6.53 -23.03 -2.04
CA LEU A 265 -7.83 -22.67 -2.62
C LEU A 265 -7.95 -23.07 -4.09
N ARG A 266 -6.82 -23.25 -4.76
CA ARG A 266 -6.73 -23.70 -6.15
C ARG A 266 -5.40 -24.42 -6.42
N PRO A 267 -5.29 -25.20 -7.50
CA PRO A 267 -4.01 -25.77 -7.95
C PRO A 267 -2.96 -24.67 -8.17
N PRO A 268 -1.65 -25.02 -8.04
CA PRO A 268 -0.56 -24.09 -8.32
C PRO A 268 -0.67 -23.45 -9.71
N VAL A 269 -0.46 -22.15 -9.83
CA VAL A 269 -0.56 -21.39 -11.07
C VAL A 269 0.74 -20.64 -11.35
N ARG A 270 1.21 -20.66 -12.58
CA ARG A 270 2.36 -19.86 -13.00
C ARG A 270 2.07 -18.36 -12.88
N MET A 271 3.11 -17.60 -12.59
CA MET A 271 3.08 -16.15 -12.60
C MET A 271 4.02 -15.63 -13.69
N GLY A 272 3.66 -14.55 -14.35
CA GLY A 272 4.46 -13.97 -15.40
C GLY A 272 4.27 -12.46 -15.52
N TRP A 273 5.12 -11.86 -16.34
CA TRP A 273 4.87 -10.53 -16.85
C TRP A 273 3.89 -10.65 -18.01
N ALA A 274 2.88 -9.79 -18.02
CA ALA A 274 1.90 -9.76 -19.08
C ALA A 274 2.34 -8.77 -20.17
N ILE A 275 2.14 -9.15 -21.42
CA ILE A 275 2.38 -8.35 -22.61
C ILE A 275 1.18 -8.43 -23.56
N ARG A 276 1.08 -7.51 -24.52
CA ARG A 276 0.04 -7.59 -25.54
C ARG A 276 0.23 -8.79 -26.44
N LYS A 277 -0.87 -9.35 -26.97
CA LYS A 277 -0.91 -10.45 -27.92
C LYS A 277 0.04 -10.25 -29.11
N GLU A 278 0.03 -9.10 -29.71
CA GLU A 278 0.79 -8.79 -30.93
C GLU A 278 2.21 -8.26 -30.61
N SER A 279 2.93 -8.96 -29.71
CA SER A 279 4.27 -8.56 -29.29
C SER A 279 5.27 -9.73 -29.25
N PRO A 280 5.40 -10.52 -30.34
CA PRO A 280 6.25 -11.73 -30.36
C PRO A 280 7.74 -11.42 -30.16
N LYS A 281 8.24 -10.27 -30.63
CA LYS A 281 9.64 -9.87 -30.46
C LYS A 281 9.91 -9.48 -29.00
N LEU A 282 8.99 -8.76 -28.35
CA LEU A 282 9.09 -8.47 -26.93
C LEU A 282 9.05 -9.76 -26.09
N ALA A 283 8.18 -10.71 -26.45
CA ALA A 283 8.14 -12.03 -25.81
C ALA A 283 9.48 -12.77 -25.91
N ALA A 284 10.09 -12.76 -27.09
CA ALA A 284 11.39 -13.38 -27.31
C ALA A 284 12.50 -12.74 -26.47
N GLU A 285 12.53 -11.40 -26.39
CA GLU A 285 13.50 -10.66 -25.57
C GLU A 285 13.34 -10.96 -24.07
N LEU A 286 12.11 -11.00 -23.57
CA LEU A 286 11.85 -11.33 -22.18
C LEU A 286 12.22 -12.78 -21.84
N ASN A 287 11.93 -13.75 -22.72
CA ASN A 287 12.31 -15.14 -22.53
C ASN A 287 13.84 -15.30 -22.49
N GLU A 288 14.57 -14.63 -23.40
CA GLU A 288 16.03 -14.65 -23.40
C GLU A 288 16.62 -13.99 -22.15
N PHE A 289 16.03 -12.88 -21.72
CA PHE A 289 16.40 -12.22 -20.46
C PHE A 289 16.20 -13.16 -19.26
N TYR A 290 15.08 -13.86 -19.17
CA TYR A 290 14.84 -14.79 -18.04
C TYR A 290 15.83 -15.95 -18.06
N ALA A 291 16.16 -16.49 -19.23
CA ALA A 291 17.18 -17.52 -19.35
C ALA A 291 18.57 -17.02 -18.91
N TYR A 292 18.93 -15.79 -19.29
CA TYR A 292 20.15 -15.14 -18.83
C TYR A 292 20.13 -14.94 -17.31
N TYR A 293 19.04 -14.42 -16.78
CA TYR A 293 18.87 -14.09 -15.36
C TYR A 293 18.95 -15.33 -14.47
N ALA A 294 18.32 -16.42 -14.88
CA ALA A 294 18.38 -17.70 -14.17
C ALA A 294 19.82 -18.23 -14.03
N LYS A 295 20.62 -18.08 -15.08
CA LYS A 295 22.04 -18.52 -15.10
C LYS A 295 22.97 -17.63 -14.29
N THR A 296 22.74 -16.31 -14.26
CA THR A 296 23.71 -15.36 -13.73
C THR A 296 23.44 -14.92 -12.29
N ILE A 297 22.19 -14.87 -11.85
CA ILE A 297 21.79 -14.27 -10.56
C ILE A 297 21.10 -15.28 -9.64
N GLY A 298 20.85 -16.50 -10.11
CA GLY A 298 20.22 -17.57 -9.30
C GLY A 298 18.71 -17.43 -9.15
N GLY A 299 18.06 -16.71 -10.07
CA GLY A 299 16.60 -16.65 -10.20
C GLY A 299 15.87 -15.83 -9.13
N ALA A 300 14.54 -15.90 -9.14
CA ALA A 300 13.64 -15.13 -8.29
C ALA A 300 13.88 -15.34 -6.77
N THR A 301 14.38 -16.50 -6.37
CA THR A 301 14.65 -16.84 -4.96
C THR A 301 15.79 -16.01 -4.36
N ALA A 302 16.75 -15.55 -5.16
CA ALA A 302 17.84 -14.69 -4.67
C ALA A 302 17.35 -13.28 -4.37
N LEU A 303 16.46 -12.74 -5.19
CA LEU A 303 15.81 -11.44 -4.98
C LEU A 303 14.90 -11.44 -3.74
N GLN A 304 14.09 -12.48 -3.58
CA GLN A 304 13.28 -12.66 -2.38
C GLN A 304 14.15 -12.60 -1.12
N ARG A 305 15.26 -13.34 -1.07
CA ARG A 305 16.18 -13.35 0.08
C ARG A 305 16.81 -11.98 0.36
N GLN A 306 17.15 -11.21 -0.67
CA GLN A 306 17.72 -9.87 -0.52
C GLN A 306 16.67 -8.88 0.00
N TYR A 307 15.44 -8.97 -0.50
CA TYR A 307 14.34 -8.10 -0.07
C TYR A 307 13.91 -8.37 1.38
N MET A 308 13.93 -9.64 1.80
CA MET A 308 13.60 -10.05 3.18
C MET A 308 14.44 -9.37 4.26
N LYS A 309 15.70 -9.04 3.97
CA LYS A 309 16.56 -8.32 4.93
C LYS A 309 16.08 -6.89 5.19
N THR A 310 15.30 -6.32 4.28
CA THR A 310 14.84 -4.91 4.33
C THR A 310 13.52 -4.75 5.11
N ILE A 311 12.71 -5.82 5.21
CA ILE A 311 11.36 -5.77 5.85
C ILE A 311 11.42 -5.75 7.38
N LYS A 312 12.52 -6.16 8.01
CA LYS A 312 12.66 -6.28 9.48
C LYS A 312 12.44 -4.99 10.29
N ALA A 313 12.19 -3.85 9.64
CA ALA A 313 12.00 -2.54 10.26
C ALA A 313 10.52 -2.14 10.51
N LEU A 314 9.54 -3.02 10.22
CA LEU A 314 8.12 -2.70 10.36
C LEU A 314 7.57 -3.16 11.72
N HIS A 315 6.91 -2.25 12.44
CA HIS A 315 6.37 -2.48 13.79
C HIS A 315 4.89 -2.85 13.78
N ASN A 316 4.48 -3.57 14.83
CA ASN A 316 3.22 -4.27 15.00
C ASN A 316 2.36 -3.67 16.12
N ALA A 317 1.03 -3.62 15.97
CA ALA A 317 0.08 -3.22 17.00
C ALA A 317 -1.22 -4.03 16.93
N ALA A 318 -1.67 -4.61 18.04
CA ALA A 318 -3.07 -4.73 18.48
C ALA A 318 -3.26 -5.51 19.78
N ALA A 319 -4.21 -5.06 20.62
CA ALA A 319 -4.72 -5.80 21.76
C ALA A 319 -6.19 -5.45 22.06
N THR A 320 -6.87 -6.33 22.79
CA THR A 320 -8.28 -6.25 23.20
C THR A 320 -8.61 -4.98 24.03
N GLU A 321 -7.63 -4.41 24.71
CA GLU A 321 -7.72 -3.15 25.44
C GLU A 321 -8.02 -1.94 24.52
N ASP A 322 -7.57 -1.99 23.28
CA ASP A 322 -7.71 -0.90 22.31
C ASP A 322 -9.15 -0.74 21.84
N GLN A 323 -9.89 -1.85 21.74
CA GLN A 323 -11.31 -1.83 21.37
C GLN A 323 -12.17 -1.17 22.47
N LYS A 324 -11.83 -1.33 23.75
CA LYS A 324 -12.50 -0.66 24.86
C LYS A 324 -12.25 0.85 24.80
N ARG A 325 -10.99 1.28 24.59
CA ARG A 325 -10.64 2.69 24.44
C ARG A 325 -11.34 3.33 23.24
N PHE A 326 -11.41 2.62 22.11
CA PHE A 326 -12.16 3.08 20.94
C PHE A 326 -13.64 3.36 21.29
N ALA A 327 -14.33 2.43 21.96
CA ALA A 327 -15.73 2.58 22.33
C ALA A 327 -15.95 3.77 23.28
N GLN A 328 -15.02 4.02 24.21
CA GLN A 328 -15.07 5.14 25.17
C GLN A 328 -14.90 6.51 24.50
N LEU A 329 -14.07 6.60 23.47
CA LEU A 329 -13.72 7.86 22.80
C LEU A 329 -14.57 8.15 21.56
N LEU A 330 -15.35 7.18 21.08
CA LEU A 330 -16.10 7.28 19.82
C LEU A 330 -17.05 8.49 19.79
N ALA A 331 -17.71 8.80 20.92
CA ALA A 331 -18.61 9.94 21.01
C ALA A 331 -17.89 11.29 20.77
N TYR A 332 -16.64 11.43 21.21
CA TYR A 332 -15.84 12.64 20.95
C TYR A 332 -15.41 12.70 19.48
N PHE A 333 -15.00 11.60 18.90
CA PHE A 333 -14.69 11.54 17.48
C PHE A 333 -15.91 11.85 16.61
N GLN A 334 -17.09 11.35 16.97
CA GLN A 334 -18.35 11.68 16.29
C GLN A 334 -18.68 13.17 16.39
N LYS A 335 -18.58 13.74 17.61
CA LYS A 335 -18.85 15.16 17.86
C LYS A 335 -17.99 16.06 16.98
N TYR A 336 -16.68 15.88 17.02
CA TYR A 336 -15.74 16.76 16.32
C TYR A 336 -15.56 16.38 14.85
N GLY A 337 -15.71 15.11 14.47
CA GLY A 337 -15.79 14.69 13.07
C GLY A 337 -16.92 15.40 12.35
N ASN A 338 -18.14 15.35 12.91
CA ASN A 338 -19.30 16.05 12.34
C ASN A 338 -19.10 17.57 12.31
N GLN A 339 -18.50 18.15 13.37
CA GLN A 339 -18.26 19.59 13.44
C GLN A 339 -17.31 20.11 12.37
N TYR A 340 -16.27 19.34 12.01
CA TYR A 340 -15.21 19.72 11.09
C TYR A 340 -15.24 18.95 9.75
N ASN A 341 -16.30 18.21 9.51
CA ASN A 341 -16.51 17.45 8.28
C ASN A 341 -15.40 16.43 7.99
N PHE A 342 -15.10 15.57 9.00
CA PHE A 342 -14.24 14.41 8.88
C PHE A 342 -14.99 13.15 9.29
N ASP A 343 -14.72 12.01 8.62
CA ASP A 343 -15.24 10.72 9.06
C ASP A 343 -14.75 10.40 10.48
N PRO A 344 -15.67 10.20 11.46
CA PRO A 344 -15.29 9.95 12.87
C PRO A 344 -14.41 8.71 13.04
N ILE A 345 -14.59 7.68 12.20
CA ILE A 345 -13.81 6.45 12.29
C ILE A 345 -12.41 6.66 11.72
N MET A 346 -12.25 7.48 10.67
CA MET A 346 -10.93 7.89 10.20
C MET A 346 -10.17 8.69 11.26
N LEU A 347 -10.82 9.58 11.98
CA LEU A 347 -10.21 10.32 13.12
C LEU A 347 -9.79 9.37 14.25
N ALA A 348 -10.64 8.40 14.59
CA ALA A 348 -10.30 7.41 15.60
C ALA A 348 -9.12 6.51 15.17
N ALA A 349 -9.06 6.16 13.89
CA ALA A 349 -7.94 5.41 13.32
C ALA A 349 -6.62 6.22 13.37
N GLN A 350 -6.68 7.54 13.17
CA GLN A 350 -5.51 8.41 13.39
C GLN A 350 -5.11 8.44 14.88
N GLY A 351 -6.04 8.66 15.79
CA GLY A 351 -5.76 8.61 17.23
C GLY A 351 -5.17 7.26 17.67
N TYR A 352 -5.58 6.17 17.02
CA TYR A 352 -4.95 4.87 17.24
C TYR A 352 -3.50 4.84 16.74
N GLN A 353 -3.23 5.35 15.56
CA GLN A 353 -1.87 5.45 15.01
C GLN A 353 -0.95 6.34 15.86
N GLU A 354 -1.48 7.41 16.45
CA GLU A 354 -0.72 8.37 17.26
C GLU A 354 -0.36 7.83 18.65
N SER A 355 -1.29 7.16 19.32
CA SER A 355 -1.16 6.83 20.74
C SER A 355 -1.77 5.50 21.18
N THR A 356 -2.28 4.68 20.23
CA THR A 356 -3.17 3.55 20.53
C THR A 356 -4.42 3.97 21.33
N LEU A 357 -4.94 5.17 21.03
CA LEU A 357 -6.07 5.80 21.73
C LEU A 357 -5.83 6.05 23.23
N ASN A 358 -4.59 6.18 23.64
CA ASN A 358 -4.24 6.36 25.04
C ASN A 358 -3.93 7.84 25.34
N GLN A 359 -4.73 8.45 26.23
CA GLN A 359 -4.58 9.85 26.62
C GLN A 359 -3.31 10.13 27.44
N GLU A 360 -2.80 9.12 28.14
CA GLU A 360 -1.63 9.26 29.01
C GLU A 360 -0.29 9.28 28.26
N VAL A 361 -0.31 8.97 26.95
CA VAL A 361 0.91 8.93 26.14
C VAL A 361 1.47 10.32 25.92
N LYS A 362 2.78 10.45 26.16
CA LYS A 362 3.55 11.65 25.85
C LYS A 362 4.76 11.27 24.99
N SER A 363 4.93 11.94 23.86
CA SER A 363 6.07 11.69 22.99
C SER A 363 7.38 12.28 23.56
N PRO A 364 8.54 11.81 23.12
CA PRO A 364 9.84 12.38 23.51
C PRO A 364 9.98 13.87 23.21
N VAL A 365 9.27 14.37 22.20
CA VAL A 365 9.25 15.79 21.80
C VAL A 365 8.15 16.60 22.50
N GLY A 366 7.37 15.97 23.37
CA GLY A 366 6.38 16.64 24.22
C GLY A 366 4.95 16.68 23.68
N ALA A 367 4.63 16.02 22.59
CA ALA A 367 3.26 15.84 22.12
C ALA A 367 2.46 14.99 23.13
N ILE A 368 1.16 15.28 23.30
CA ILE A 368 0.33 14.74 24.39
C ILE A 368 -0.92 14.08 23.83
N GLY A 369 -1.28 12.93 24.42
CA GLY A 369 -2.61 12.34 24.40
C GLY A 369 -3.00 11.62 23.13
N VAL A 370 -4.30 11.39 22.99
CA VAL A 370 -4.90 10.57 21.93
C VAL A 370 -4.43 10.99 20.54
N MET A 371 -4.40 12.30 20.25
CA MET A 371 -4.05 12.84 18.93
C MET A 371 -2.62 13.39 18.88
N GLN A 372 -1.79 13.14 19.89
CA GLN A 372 -0.40 13.62 19.99
C GLN A 372 -0.24 15.11 19.63
N VAL A 373 -1.03 15.96 20.31
CA VAL A 373 -1.04 17.40 20.09
C VAL A 373 0.09 18.08 20.88
N MET A 374 0.83 18.97 20.22
CA MET A 374 1.84 19.78 20.90
C MET A 374 1.16 20.82 21.82
N PRO A 375 1.70 21.06 23.05
CA PRO A 375 1.13 22.02 23.97
C PRO A 375 0.93 23.43 23.38
N ALA A 376 1.89 23.91 22.58
CA ALA A 376 1.79 25.19 21.90
C ALA A 376 0.61 25.24 20.92
N THR A 377 0.41 24.16 20.14
CA THR A 377 -0.72 24.02 19.22
C THR A 377 -2.05 23.99 20.00
N GLY A 378 -2.12 23.22 21.09
CA GLY A 378 -3.31 23.17 21.92
C GLY A 378 -3.70 24.54 22.51
N ALA A 379 -2.72 25.31 22.96
CA ALA A 379 -2.93 26.67 23.46
C ALA A 379 -3.40 27.63 22.35
N GLU A 380 -2.81 27.58 21.17
CA GLU A 380 -3.22 28.41 20.01
C GLU A 380 -4.66 28.12 19.58
N LEU A 381 -5.06 26.85 19.60
CA LEU A 381 -6.38 26.40 19.17
C LEU A 381 -7.50 26.76 20.15
N LYS A 382 -7.20 27.08 21.41
CA LYS A 382 -8.17 27.50 22.45
C LYS A 382 -9.31 26.49 22.62
N VAL A 383 -8.99 25.21 22.77
CA VAL A 383 -9.97 24.12 22.89
C VAL A 383 -10.12 23.58 24.31
N GLY A 384 -9.41 24.14 25.28
CA GLY A 384 -9.33 23.66 26.65
C GLY A 384 -8.02 22.91 26.95
N ASP A 385 -8.00 22.16 28.04
CA ASP A 385 -6.81 21.44 28.49
C ASP A 385 -6.61 20.13 27.70
N ILE A 386 -5.64 20.11 26.78
CA ILE A 386 -5.32 18.95 25.94
C ILE A 386 -4.78 17.73 26.72
N ARG A 387 -4.58 17.82 28.02
CA ARG A 387 -4.30 16.66 28.90
C ARG A 387 -5.55 15.83 29.16
N GLN A 388 -6.72 16.32 28.78
CA GLN A 388 -7.98 15.60 28.80
C GLN A 388 -8.32 15.10 27.39
N ALA A 389 -8.95 13.93 27.29
CA ALA A 389 -9.18 13.26 26.00
C ALA A 389 -10.08 14.08 25.06
N GLU A 390 -11.18 14.67 25.56
CA GLU A 390 -12.08 15.43 24.71
C GLU A 390 -11.43 16.70 24.12
N PRO A 391 -10.79 17.61 24.90
CA PRO A 391 -10.05 18.73 24.35
C PRO A 391 -8.89 18.30 23.42
N ASN A 392 -8.25 17.18 23.70
CA ASN A 392 -7.17 16.66 22.88
C ASN A 392 -7.66 16.23 21.49
N ILE A 393 -8.76 15.48 21.42
CA ILE A 393 -9.42 15.08 20.16
C ILE A 393 -9.92 16.33 19.41
N HIS A 394 -10.53 17.28 20.13
CA HIS A 394 -10.95 18.57 19.57
C HIS A 394 -9.76 19.32 18.94
N ALA A 395 -8.64 19.42 19.66
CA ALA A 395 -7.44 20.10 19.17
C ALA A 395 -6.91 19.45 17.89
N GLY A 396 -6.73 18.12 17.88
CA GLY A 396 -6.23 17.39 16.72
C GLY A 396 -7.13 17.58 15.50
N THR A 397 -8.44 17.43 15.67
CA THR A 397 -9.42 17.56 14.57
C THR A 397 -9.49 19.00 14.05
N LYS A 398 -9.53 19.99 14.94
CA LYS A 398 -9.52 21.42 14.56
C LYS A 398 -8.24 21.82 13.85
N TYR A 399 -7.09 21.28 14.27
CA TYR A 399 -5.82 21.51 13.59
C TYR A 399 -5.84 20.95 12.17
N MET A 400 -6.33 19.73 11.97
CA MET A 400 -6.49 19.15 10.63
C MET A 400 -7.38 20.00 9.74
N ASP A 401 -8.50 20.50 10.25
CA ASP A 401 -9.37 21.40 9.49
C ASP A 401 -8.66 22.69 9.08
N GLN A 402 -7.88 23.31 9.98
CA GLN A 402 -7.07 24.47 9.64
C GLN A 402 -6.01 24.16 8.56
N LEU A 403 -5.40 22.97 8.58
CA LEU A 403 -4.46 22.56 7.53
C LEU A 403 -5.16 22.50 6.17
N MET A 404 -6.36 21.89 6.11
CA MET A 404 -7.12 21.76 4.87
C MET A 404 -7.61 23.12 4.34
N THR A 405 -8.18 23.95 5.20
CA THR A 405 -8.75 25.24 4.80
C THR A 405 -7.69 26.27 4.36
N ARG A 406 -6.51 26.25 5.00
CA ARG A 406 -5.43 27.20 4.70
C ARG A 406 -4.58 26.81 3.48
N TYR A 407 -4.33 25.50 3.27
CA TYR A 407 -3.35 25.04 2.30
C TYR A 407 -3.94 24.34 1.07
N PHE A 408 -5.22 23.97 1.11
CA PHE A 408 -5.89 23.19 0.07
C PHE A 408 -7.25 23.79 -0.33
N SER A 409 -7.40 25.10 -0.25
CA SER A 409 -8.63 25.80 -0.62
C SER A 409 -9.00 25.65 -2.11
N ASP A 410 -8.01 25.32 -2.97
CA ASP A 410 -8.17 25.07 -4.39
C ASP A 410 -8.47 23.59 -4.74
N ALA A 411 -8.45 22.70 -3.76
CA ALA A 411 -8.61 21.28 -3.96
C ALA A 411 -10.08 20.86 -4.09
N LYS A 412 -10.32 19.85 -4.92
CA LYS A 412 -11.63 19.22 -5.12
C LYS A 412 -11.68 17.84 -4.49
N PHE A 413 -11.32 17.77 -3.21
CA PHE A 413 -11.33 16.51 -2.48
C PHE A 413 -12.74 16.01 -2.26
N ASP A 414 -12.96 14.70 -2.45
CA ASP A 414 -14.03 14.01 -1.76
C ASP A 414 -13.74 13.89 -0.24
N GLU A 415 -14.69 13.42 0.53
CA GLU A 415 -14.58 13.31 1.98
C GLU A 415 -13.41 12.43 2.42
N GLN A 416 -13.21 11.30 1.74
CA GLN A 416 -12.12 10.37 2.02
C GLN A 416 -10.77 11.01 1.72
N ASN A 417 -10.59 11.57 0.54
CA ASN A 417 -9.33 12.18 0.15
C ASN A 417 -9.00 13.41 1.00
N ARG A 418 -9.99 14.25 1.33
CA ARG A 418 -9.79 15.36 2.26
C ARG A 418 -9.15 14.89 3.57
N THR A 419 -9.63 13.79 4.11
CA THR A 419 -9.10 13.21 5.34
C THR A 419 -7.69 12.62 5.15
N LEU A 420 -7.44 11.91 4.06
CA LEU A 420 -6.11 11.34 3.77
C LEU A 420 -5.04 12.42 3.57
N PHE A 421 -5.38 13.51 2.90
CA PHE A 421 -4.49 14.67 2.75
C PHE A 421 -4.27 15.40 4.08
N ALA A 422 -5.27 15.45 4.96
CA ALA A 422 -5.11 15.97 6.31
C ALA A 422 -4.10 15.13 7.12
N PHE A 423 -4.18 13.82 7.08
CA PHE A 423 -3.21 12.92 7.73
C PHE A 423 -1.80 13.12 7.20
N ALA A 424 -1.64 13.13 5.89
CA ALA A 424 -0.34 13.36 5.27
C ALA A 424 0.26 14.72 5.69
N SER A 425 -0.60 15.76 5.76
CA SER A 425 -0.21 17.11 6.16
C SER A 425 0.11 17.21 7.65
N TYR A 426 -0.60 16.45 8.47
CA TYR A 426 -0.34 16.35 9.92
C TYR A 426 1.05 15.78 10.19
N ASN A 427 1.43 14.73 9.45
CA ASN A 427 2.70 14.04 9.58
C ASN A 427 3.88 14.80 8.91
N ALA A 428 3.75 15.18 7.63
CA ALA A 428 4.85 15.74 6.83
C ALA A 428 4.83 17.27 6.70
N GLY A 429 3.80 17.92 7.20
CA GLY A 429 3.56 19.35 7.05
C GLY A 429 2.83 19.72 5.74
N PRO A 430 1.86 20.66 5.81
CA PRO A 430 0.96 20.97 4.69
C PRO A 430 1.67 21.57 3.47
N GLY A 431 2.74 22.35 3.68
CA GLY A 431 3.52 22.93 2.60
C GLY A 431 4.25 21.87 1.76
N ASN A 432 4.70 20.78 2.38
CA ASN A 432 5.29 19.65 1.69
C ASN A 432 4.23 18.94 0.83
N ILE A 433 3.09 18.60 1.41
CA ILE A 433 2.02 17.87 0.74
C ILE A 433 1.41 18.70 -0.40
N SER A 434 1.21 20.01 -0.20
CA SER A 434 0.78 20.91 -1.29
C SER A 434 1.76 20.91 -2.48
N ARG A 435 3.07 20.86 -2.23
CA ARG A 435 4.07 20.70 -3.30
C ARG A 435 3.97 19.35 -4.00
N MET A 436 3.75 18.25 -3.26
CA MET A 436 3.60 16.91 -3.85
C MET A 436 2.34 16.83 -4.71
N ARG A 437 1.24 17.46 -4.28
CA ARG A 437 0.01 17.58 -5.05
C ARG A 437 0.25 18.30 -6.40
N LYS A 438 0.95 19.44 -6.39
CA LYS A 438 1.32 20.16 -7.61
C LYS A 438 2.26 19.35 -8.52
N GLU A 439 3.18 18.61 -7.95
CA GLU A 439 4.07 17.75 -8.71
C GLU A 439 3.33 16.54 -9.32
N ALA A 440 2.36 15.97 -8.62
CA ALA A 440 1.48 14.92 -9.15
C ALA A 440 0.71 15.40 -10.38
N ALA A 441 0.10 16.58 -10.33
CA ALA A 441 -0.58 17.18 -11.47
C ALA A 441 0.33 17.37 -12.70
N LYS A 442 1.58 17.82 -12.50
CA LYS A 442 2.57 17.96 -13.60
C LYS A 442 2.90 16.61 -14.25
N ARG A 443 2.73 15.50 -13.54
CA ARG A 443 2.99 14.14 -14.02
C ARG A 443 1.77 13.48 -14.64
N GLY A 444 0.62 14.17 -14.71
CA GLY A 444 -0.65 13.63 -15.19
C GLY A 444 -1.32 12.68 -14.18
N LEU A 445 -0.88 12.71 -12.92
CA LEU A 445 -1.57 12.05 -11.82
C LEU A 445 -2.66 12.98 -11.27
N ASP A 446 -3.71 12.38 -10.68
CA ASP A 446 -4.77 13.16 -10.06
C ASP A 446 -4.28 13.84 -8.79
N PRO A 447 -4.22 15.19 -8.74
CA PRO A 447 -3.73 15.90 -7.57
C PRO A 447 -4.69 15.84 -6.37
N ASP A 448 -5.93 15.46 -6.58
CA ASP A 448 -6.96 15.40 -5.55
C ASP A 448 -7.21 13.98 -5.03
N GLN A 449 -6.48 13.00 -5.54
CA GLN A 449 -6.47 11.60 -5.09
C GLN A 449 -5.16 11.25 -4.37
N TRP A 450 -5.28 10.69 -3.16
CA TRP A 450 -4.10 10.28 -2.39
C TRP A 450 -3.50 8.97 -2.93
N PHE A 451 -4.24 7.87 -2.81
CA PHE A 451 -3.73 6.55 -3.16
C PHE A 451 -3.38 6.43 -4.63
N ASN A 452 -2.20 5.86 -4.89
CA ASN A 452 -1.64 5.65 -6.23
C ASN A 452 -1.40 6.94 -7.07
N ASN A 453 -1.63 8.11 -6.49
CA ASN A 453 -1.42 9.41 -7.13
C ASN A 453 -0.43 10.27 -6.32
N VAL A 454 -0.89 11.13 -5.41
CA VAL A 454 0.01 11.99 -4.62
C VAL A 454 0.87 11.18 -3.66
N GLU A 455 0.38 10.05 -3.19
CA GLU A 455 1.14 9.07 -2.41
C GLU A 455 2.46 8.67 -3.10
N VAL A 456 2.41 8.35 -4.40
CA VAL A 456 3.60 7.92 -5.17
C VAL A 456 4.66 9.02 -5.19
N VAL A 457 4.23 10.25 -5.46
CA VAL A 457 5.11 11.43 -5.46
C VAL A 457 5.66 11.71 -4.06
N THR A 458 4.84 11.52 -3.04
CA THR A 458 5.25 11.70 -1.64
C THR A 458 6.30 10.66 -1.23
N GLY A 459 6.09 9.39 -1.54
CA GLY A 459 7.08 8.33 -1.29
C GLY A 459 8.41 8.61 -2.00
N GLU A 460 8.35 9.06 -3.26
CA GLU A 460 9.55 9.40 -4.03
C GLU A 460 10.33 10.59 -3.45
N LYS A 461 9.65 11.68 -3.10
CA LYS A 461 10.28 12.97 -2.76
C LYS A 461 10.54 13.18 -1.27
N ILE A 462 9.62 12.72 -0.45
CA ILE A 462 9.67 12.90 1.01
C ILE A 462 10.14 11.60 1.67
N GLY A 463 9.61 10.47 1.25
CA GLY A 463 9.95 9.15 1.75
C GLY A 463 8.74 8.33 2.18
N ILE A 464 8.99 7.04 2.40
CA ILE A 464 7.97 6.04 2.71
C ILE A 464 7.33 6.26 4.10
N GLU A 465 7.95 7.01 4.99
CA GLU A 465 7.45 7.24 6.35
C GLU A 465 6.03 7.84 6.33
N THR A 466 5.85 8.94 5.59
CA THR A 466 4.54 9.60 5.47
C THR A 466 3.51 8.72 4.76
N THR A 467 3.88 8.02 3.70
CA THR A 467 2.94 7.14 2.99
C THR A 467 2.55 5.94 3.84
N THR A 468 3.48 5.38 4.61
CA THR A 468 3.21 4.30 5.58
C THR A 468 2.31 4.78 6.71
N TYR A 469 2.53 5.99 7.23
CA TYR A 469 1.66 6.59 8.25
C TYR A 469 0.20 6.67 7.77
N VAL A 470 -0.05 7.22 6.58
CA VAL A 470 -1.39 7.31 6.01
C VAL A 470 -2.00 5.92 5.75
N ARG A 471 -1.21 4.97 5.23
CA ARG A 471 -1.67 3.59 5.00
C ARG A 471 -2.01 2.87 6.30
N ASN A 472 -1.24 3.07 7.35
CA ASN A 472 -1.53 2.49 8.66
C ASN A 472 -2.87 2.98 9.20
N ILE A 473 -3.11 4.29 9.16
CA ILE A 473 -4.41 4.85 9.58
C ILE A 473 -5.54 4.24 8.75
N TYR A 474 -5.36 4.14 7.43
CA TYR A 474 -6.39 3.60 6.55
C TYR A 474 -6.69 2.11 6.81
N LYS A 475 -5.70 1.31 7.21
CA LYS A 475 -5.92 -0.08 7.65
C LYS A 475 -6.83 -0.17 8.88
N TYR A 476 -6.57 0.66 9.89
CA TYR A 476 -7.42 0.71 11.08
C TYR A 476 -8.83 1.19 10.74
N TYR A 477 -8.94 2.22 9.91
CA TYR A 477 -10.24 2.69 9.41
C TYR A 477 -11.03 1.58 8.71
N ALA A 478 -10.41 0.88 7.77
CA ALA A 478 -11.06 -0.22 7.05
C ALA A 478 -11.54 -1.33 8.01
N ALA A 479 -10.71 -1.71 8.99
CA ALA A 479 -11.08 -2.70 10.00
C ALA A 479 -12.26 -2.24 10.85
N TYR A 480 -12.24 -0.99 11.33
CA TYR A 480 -13.34 -0.47 12.16
C TYR A 480 -14.65 -0.34 11.36
N LYS A 481 -14.60 0.07 10.10
CA LYS A 481 -15.78 0.10 9.21
C LYS A 481 -16.39 -1.27 9.01
N LEU A 482 -15.58 -2.29 8.82
CA LEU A 482 -16.07 -3.67 8.70
C LEU A 482 -16.79 -4.15 9.98
N VAL A 483 -16.25 -3.81 11.16
CA VAL A 483 -16.90 -4.13 12.45
C VAL A 483 -18.23 -3.37 12.60
N GLU A 484 -18.26 -2.09 12.23
CA GLU A 484 -19.48 -1.27 12.29
C GLU A 484 -20.56 -1.85 11.37
N GLN A 485 -20.25 -2.14 10.11
CA GLN A 485 -21.18 -2.74 9.14
C GLN A 485 -21.73 -4.10 9.61
N ALA A 486 -20.86 -4.93 10.21
CA ALA A 486 -21.31 -6.21 10.78
C ALA A 486 -22.28 -6.02 11.93
N ARG A 487 -22.05 -5.04 12.81
CA ARG A 487 -22.97 -4.70 13.92
C ARG A 487 -24.30 -4.15 13.42
N GLU A 488 -24.30 -3.25 12.45
CA GLU A 488 -25.52 -2.72 11.84
C GLU A 488 -26.35 -3.80 11.16
N THR A 489 -25.70 -4.71 10.42
CA THR A 489 -26.34 -5.85 9.78
C THR A 489 -26.99 -6.78 10.83
N ALA A 490 -26.27 -7.09 11.90
CA ALA A 490 -26.79 -7.91 13.00
C ALA A 490 -27.95 -7.23 13.74
N ALA A 491 -27.92 -5.90 13.91
CA ALA A 491 -29.01 -5.14 14.51
C ALA A 491 -30.29 -5.19 13.63
N LYS A 492 -30.14 -4.93 12.34
CA LYS A 492 -31.24 -5.01 11.35
C LYS A 492 -31.85 -6.41 11.29
N MET A 493 -31.04 -7.48 11.35
CA MET A 493 -31.55 -8.86 11.41
C MET A 493 -32.36 -9.13 12.69
N LYS A 494 -31.91 -8.59 13.84
CA LYS A 494 -32.64 -8.73 15.10
C LYS A 494 -33.99 -8.00 15.09
N GLU A 495 -34.09 -6.84 14.47
CA GLU A 495 -35.33 -6.09 14.29
C GLU A 495 -36.32 -6.83 13.42
N HIS A 496 -35.86 -7.53 12.37
CA HIS A 496 -36.74 -8.33 11.50
C HIS A 496 -37.20 -9.65 12.13
N VAL A 497 -36.51 -10.15 13.15
CA VAL A 497 -36.85 -11.41 13.86
C VAL A 497 -37.67 -11.15 15.13
N ALA A 498 -37.73 -9.90 15.62
CA ALA A 498 -38.54 -9.56 16.78
C ALA A 498 -40.04 -9.75 16.43
N PRO A 499 -40.80 -10.58 17.18
CA PRO A 499 -42.21 -10.75 16.92
C PRO A 499 -42.91 -9.40 17.09
N ALA A 500 -43.79 -9.07 16.14
CA ALA A 500 -44.64 -7.89 16.22
C ALA A 500 -45.30 -7.85 17.59
N LYS A 501 -45.03 -6.85 18.40
CA LYS A 501 -45.74 -6.62 19.64
C LYS A 501 -47.22 -6.48 19.31
N LYS A 502 -48.02 -7.46 19.80
CA LYS A 502 -49.47 -7.40 19.78
C LYS A 502 -49.97 -6.29 20.69
#